data_cdc3c2cef43be460f8c75346419289fd
#
_entry.id   cdc3c2cef43be460f8c75346419289fd
#
_cell.length_a   1.000
_cell.length_b   1.000
_cell.length_c   1.000
_cell.angle_alpha   90.00
_cell.angle_beta   90.00
_cell.angle_gamma   90.00
#
_symmetry.space_group_name_H-M   'P 1'
#
loop_
_entity.id
_entity.type
_entity.pdbx_description
1 polymer ?
#
loop_
_entity_poly.entity_id
_entity_poly.type
_entity_poly.pdbx_seq_one_letter_code
_entity_poly.pdbx_strand_id
1 'polypeptide(L)'
;RDAQESRGLGDVYKRQVYAANRKSIHKKIARDKHTQEESMVGVMKIIFLMVTPIIFNTFVYNASSYLDSKIFSDILNMKGIAAKVVSGQWGEYSNYYITLINIPLALSSATSSAMMPEIATRFIKNEYKEANEKINEGIQLTMFLCIPAAVGLAVLAFPITKVLFPSSGTLSGQLLLAGSITVIFSALSTITNGVLQAIGKACLLYTSPSPR
;
A
#
# COMPACT_ATOMS: atom_id res chain seq x y z
N ARG A 1 -3.21 -25.33 -3.79
CA ARG A 1 -4.60 -25.85 -3.70
C ARG A 1 -5.46 -24.92 -2.86
N ASP A 2 -4.98 -24.45 -1.70
CA ASP A 2 -5.75 -23.66 -0.73
C ASP A 2 -6.08 -22.22 -1.21
N ALA A 3 -5.21 -21.60 -2.04
CA ALA A 3 -5.44 -20.27 -2.57
C ALA A 3 -6.54 -20.21 -3.66
N GLN A 4 -6.82 -21.33 -4.31
CA GLN A 4 -7.87 -21.44 -5.32
C GLN A 4 -9.24 -21.71 -4.66
N GLU A 5 -9.24 -22.42 -3.55
CA GLU A 5 -10.41 -22.71 -2.74
C GLU A 5 -10.91 -21.47 -1.98
N SER A 6 -10.00 -20.63 -1.47
CA SER A 6 -10.35 -19.37 -0.81
C SER A 6 -10.97 -18.33 -1.77
N ARG A 7 -10.56 -18.32 -3.06
CA ARG A 7 -11.20 -17.49 -4.10
C ARG A 7 -12.62 -17.96 -4.41
N GLY A 8 -12.85 -19.27 -4.47
CA GLY A 8 -14.17 -19.84 -4.67
C GLY A 8 -15.16 -19.50 -3.56
N LEU A 9 -14.73 -19.57 -2.31
CA LEU A 9 -15.54 -19.19 -1.14
C LEU A 9 -15.92 -17.70 -1.15
N GLY A 10 -15.00 -16.82 -1.52
CA GLY A 10 -15.28 -15.39 -1.66
C GLY A 10 -16.32 -15.07 -2.73
N ASP A 11 -16.30 -15.78 -3.85
CA ASP A 11 -17.27 -15.58 -4.94
C ASP A 11 -18.65 -16.17 -4.59
N VAL A 12 -18.71 -17.28 -3.89
CA VAL A 12 -19.95 -17.86 -3.36
C VAL A 12 -20.60 -16.92 -2.35
N TYR A 13 -19.81 -16.34 -1.42
CA TYR A 13 -20.30 -15.38 -0.45
C TYR A 13 -20.84 -14.11 -1.11
N LYS A 14 -20.13 -13.55 -2.10
CA LYS A 14 -20.60 -12.39 -2.88
C LYS A 14 -21.92 -12.68 -3.60
N ARG A 15 -22.05 -13.86 -4.20
CA ARG A 15 -23.30 -14.28 -4.86
C ARG A 15 -24.46 -14.44 -3.87
N GLN A 16 -24.21 -14.99 -2.67
CA GLN A 16 -25.23 -15.12 -1.63
C GLN A 16 -25.69 -13.76 -1.12
N VAL A 17 -24.76 -12.83 -0.83
CA VAL A 17 -25.09 -11.47 -0.39
C VAL A 17 -25.86 -10.71 -1.48
N TYR A 18 -25.46 -10.86 -2.75
CA TYR A 18 -26.18 -10.28 -3.87
C TYR A 18 -27.59 -10.85 -4.01
N ALA A 19 -27.75 -12.18 -3.94
CA ALA A 19 -29.06 -12.84 -4.01
C ALA A 19 -29.98 -12.42 -2.87
N ALA A 20 -29.47 -12.34 -1.62
CA ALA A 20 -30.23 -11.89 -0.46
C ALA A 20 -30.68 -10.43 -0.55
N ASN A 21 -29.84 -9.57 -1.13
CA ASN A 21 -30.15 -8.13 -1.27
C ASN A 21 -30.70 -7.73 -2.65
N ARG A 22 -30.93 -8.67 -3.55
CA ARG A 22 -31.36 -8.41 -4.93
C ARG A 22 -32.57 -7.50 -5.01
N LYS A 23 -33.61 -7.74 -4.21
CA LYS A 23 -34.82 -6.92 -4.19
C LYS A 23 -34.57 -5.48 -3.73
N SER A 24 -33.68 -5.29 -2.74
CA SER A 24 -33.30 -3.98 -2.24
C SER A 24 -32.48 -3.20 -3.28
N ILE A 25 -31.56 -3.89 -3.95
CA ILE A 25 -30.69 -3.32 -5.00
C ILE A 25 -31.55 -2.90 -6.20
N HIS A 26 -32.44 -3.75 -6.69
CA HIS A 26 -33.36 -3.41 -7.79
C HIS A 26 -34.29 -2.24 -7.43
N LYS A 27 -34.76 -2.16 -6.17
CA LYS A 27 -35.58 -1.03 -5.70
C LYS A 27 -34.79 0.28 -5.65
N LYS A 28 -33.52 0.23 -5.30
CA LYS A 28 -32.62 1.41 -5.32
C LYS A 28 -32.32 1.84 -6.76
N ILE A 29 -32.01 0.90 -7.64
CA ILE A 29 -31.76 1.18 -9.07
C ILE A 29 -33.01 1.79 -9.74
N ALA A 30 -34.20 1.23 -9.50
CA ALA A 30 -35.46 1.76 -10.03
C ALA A 30 -35.85 3.16 -9.49
N ARG A 31 -35.28 3.58 -8.34
CA ARG A 31 -35.49 4.89 -7.74
C ARG A 31 -34.49 5.94 -8.21
N ASP A 32 -33.42 5.50 -8.83
CA ASP A 32 -32.35 6.35 -9.36
C ASP A 32 -32.73 6.86 -10.75
N LYS A 33 -33.41 8.02 -10.78
CA LYS A 33 -33.86 8.68 -12.00
C LYS A 33 -32.77 9.38 -12.80
N HIS A 34 -31.51 9.31 -12.33
CA HIS A 34 -30.34 9.95 -12.95
C HIS A 34 -29.45 8.98 -13.73
N THR A 35 -29.97 7.85 -14.17
CA THR A 35 -29.21 6.97 -15.08
C THR A 35 -29.14 7.62 -16.45
N GLN A 36 -28.21 8.54 -16.66
CA GLN A 36 -27.68 8.73 -18.01
C GLN A 36 -27.06 7.38 -18.41
N GLU A 37 -27.59 6.77 -19.46
CA GLU A 37 -26.95 5.62 -20.08
C GLU A 37 -25.60 6.07 -20.65
N GLU A 38 -24.56 6.03 -19.80
CA GLU A 38 -23.20 6.27 -20.27
C GLU A 38 -22.86 5.18 -21.29
N SER A 39 -22.49 5.61 -22.49
CA SER A 39 -22.05 4.70 -23.55
C SER A 39 -20.92 3.83 -23.01
N MET A 40 -20.95 2.52 -23.23
CA MET A 40 -19.87 1.58 -22.89
C MET A 40 -18.49 2.08 -23.31
N VAL A 41 -18.42 2.77 -24.45
CA VAL A 41 -17.20 3.39 -24.96
C VAL A 41 -16.74 4.55 -24.06
N GLY A 42 -17.67 5.34 -23.53
CA GLY A 42 -17.37 6.42 -22.58
C GLY A 42 -16.78 5.88 -21.29
N VAL A 43 -17.40 4.86 -20.71
CA VAL A 43 -16.91 4.18 -19.48
C VAL A 43 -15.54 3.55 -19.72
N MET A 44 -15.33 2.85 -20.83
CA MET A 44 -14.03 2.27 -21.18
C MET A 44 -12.95 3.33 -21.35
N LYS A 45 -13.27 4.47 -21.95
CA LYS A 45 -12.33 5.60 -22.10
C LYS A 45 -11.91 6.17 -20.74
N ILE A 46 -12.86 6.33 -19.82
CA ILE A 46 -12.58 6.83 -18.46
C ILE A 46 -11.69 5.83 -17.71
N ILE A 47 -12.03 4.53 -17.77
CA ILE A 47 -11.22 3.47 -17.15
C ILE A 47 -9.81 3.49 -17.73
N PHE A 48 -9.65 3.55 -19.03
CA PHE A 48 -8.34 3.56 -19.67
C PHE A 48 -7.50 4.77 -19.26
N LEU A 49 -8.10 5.97 -19.24
CA LEU A 49 -7.44 7.20 -18.78
C LEU A 49 -7.01 7.15 -17.32
N MET A 50 -7.78 6.49 -16.45
CA MET A 50 -7.42 6.33 -15.03
C MET A 50 -6.36 5.25 -14.81
N VAL A 51 -6.43 4.14 -15.54
CA VAL A 51 -5.57 2.97 -15.32
C VAL A 51 -4.19 3.16 -15.96
N THR A 52 -4.11 3.82 -17.11
CA THR A 52 -2.84 4.04 -17.84
C THR A 52 -1.76 4.69 -16.98
N PRO A 53 -2.00 5.82 -16.29
CA PRO A 53 -0.97 6.43 -15.45
C PRO A 53 -0.57 5.54 -14.26
N ILE A 54 -1.49 4.76 -13.72
CA ILE A 54 -1.21 3.82 -12.62
C ILE A 54 -0.29 2.69 -13.10
N ILE A 55 -0.57 2.11 -14.26
CA ILE A 55 0.28 1.06 -14.87
C ILE A 55 1.67 1.63 -15.16
N PHE A 56 1.74 2.82 -15.76
CA PHE A 56 3.01 3.46 -16.07
C PHE A 56 3.84 3.73 -14.81
N ASN A 57 3.23 4.24 -13.75
CA ASN A 57 3.90 4.42 -12.47
C ASN A 57 4.43 3.10 -11.89
N THR A 58 3.60 2.05 -11.89
CA THR A 58 4.00 0.72 -11.41
C THR A 58 5.16 0.16 -12.23
N PHE A 59 5.15 0.38 -13.54
CA PHE A 59 6.25 0.00 -14.42
C PHE A 59 7.54 0.72 -14.06
N VAL A 60 7.50 2.05 -13.94
CA VAL A 60 8.67 2.87 -13.54
C VAL A 60 9.21 2.44 -12.17
N TYR A 61 8.32 2.19 -11.20
CA TYR A 61 8.71 1.73 -9.88
C TYR A 61 9.43 0.37 -9.92
N ASN A 62 8.90 -0.60 -10.66
CA ASN A 62 9.54 -1.91 -10.78
C ASN A 62 10.85 -1.85 -11.57
N ALA A 63 10.90 -1.05 -12.62
CA ALA A 63 12.14 -0.80 -13.38
C ALA A 63 13.22 -0.19 -12.49
N SER A 64 12.84 0.77 -11.63
CA SER A 64 13.76 1.39 -10.68
C SER A 64 14.28 0.39 -9.65
N SER A 65 13.43 -0.49 -9.10
CA SER A 65 13.88 -1.54 -8.16
C SER A 65 14.86 -2.52 -8.81
N TYR A 66 14.66 -2.83 -10.10
CA TYR A 66 15.62 -3.63 -10.85
C TYR A 66 16.96 -2.92 -11.02
N LEU A 67 16.95 -1.63 -11.36
CA LEU A 67 18.16 -0.81 -11.48
C LEU A 67 18.90 -0.71 -10.14
N ASP A 68 18.18 -0.49 -9.03
CA ASP A 68 18.75 -0.43 -7.68
C ASP A 68 19.49 -1.74 -7.35
N SER A 69 18.87 -2.90 -7.64
CA SER A 69 19.48 -4.21 -7.44
C SER A 69 20.75 -4.40 -8.28
N LYS A 70 20.70 -3.96 -9.55
CA LYS A 70 21.83 -4.07 -10.46
C LYS A 70 22.97 -3.17 -10.05
N ILE A 71 22.71 -1.89 -9.75
CA ILE A 71 23.71 -0.93 -9.30
C ILE A 71 24.38 -1.41 -8.00
N PHE A 72 23.58 -1.90 -7.04
CA PHE A 72 24.11 -2.47 -5.80
C PHE A 72 25.06 -3.63 -6.07
N SER A 73 24.66 -4.57 -6.94
CA SER A 73 25.48 -5.73 -7.30
C SER A 73 26.76 -5.33 -8.02
N ASP A 74 26.68 -4.42 -8.98
CA ASP A 74 27.84 -3.99 -9.77
C ASP A 74 28.87 -3.26 -8.89
N ILE A 75 28.43 -2.35 -8.00
CA ILE A 75 29.33 -1.63 -7.10
C ILE A 75 30.07 -2.57 -6.14
N LEU A 76 29.36 -3.55 -5.57
CA LEU A 76 29.98 -4.48 -4.64
C LEU A 76 30.90 -5.50 -5.34
N ASN A 77 30.55 -5.94 -6.53
CA ASN A 77 31.41 -6.77 -7.36
C ASN A 77 32.69 -6.02 -7.78
N MET A 78 32.60 -4.73 -8.11
CA MET A 78 33.80 -3.90 -8.40
C MET A 78 34.72 -3.74 -7.19
N LYS A 79 34.19 -3.82 -5.96
CA LYS A 79 34.97 -3.86 -4.72
C LYS A 79 35.59 -5.24 -4.42
N GLY A 80 35.44 -6.21 -5.30
CA GLY A 80 36.00 -7.55 -5.16
C GLY A 80 35.23 -8.47 -4.24
N ILE A 81 33.99 -8.13 -3.87
CA ILE A 81 33.13 -8.98 -3.05
C ILE A 81 32.53 -10.07 -3.92
N ALA A 82 32.62 -11.33 -3.46
CA ALA A 82 32.10 -12.47 -4.21
C ALA A 82 30.58 -12.32 -4.48
N ALA A 83 30.18 -12.60 -5.71
CA ALA A 83 28.77 -12.45 -6.16
C ALA A 83 27.74 -13.19 -5.28
N LYS A 84 28.14 -14.33 -4.69
CA LYS A 84 27.29 -15.06 -3.73
C LYS A 84 27.01 -14.27 -2.45
N VAL A 85 27.98 -13.51 -1.95
CA VAL A 85 27.81 -12.66 -0.76
C VAL A 85 26.92 -11.47 -1.10
N VAL A 86 27.14 -10.84 -2.25
CA VAL A 86 26.35 -9.71 -2.75
C VAL A 86 24.88 -10.10 -2.90
N SER A 87 24.60 -11.24 -3.54
CA SER A 87 23.23 -11.74 -3.68
C SER A 87 22.59 -12.11 -2.33
N GLY A 88 23.37 -12.62 -1.39
CA GLY A 88 22.92 -12.87 -0.02
C GLY A 88 22.52 -11.60 0.71
N GLN A 89 23.35 -10.56 0.66
CA GLN A 89 23.06 -9.27 1.29
C GLN A 89 21.82 -8.57 0.68
N TRP A 90 21.67 -8.66 -0.65
CA TRP A 90 20.45 -8.18 -1.32
C TRP A 90 19.21 -8.97 -0.90
N GLY A 91 19.36 -10.28 -0.72
CA GLY A 91 18.30 -11.15 -0.21
C GLY A 91 17.91 -10.80 1.22
N GLU A 92 18.85 -10.49 2.10
CA GLU A 92 18.57 -10.03 3.47
C GLU A 92 17.78 -8.71 3.48
N TYR A 93 18.16 -7.77 2.64
CA TYR A 93 17.42 -6.52 2.47
C TYR A 93 16.01 -6.75 1.94
N SER A 94 15.87 -7.44 0.81
CA SER A 94 14.61 -7.57 0.08
C SER A 94 13.61 -8.47 0.78
N ASN A 95 14.05 -9.59 1.38
CA ASN A 95 13.15 -10.58 1.96
C ASN A 95 12.94 -10.39 3.46
N TYR A 96 13.98 -10.01 4.21
CA TYR A 96 13.85 -9.95 5.68
C TYR A 96 13.47 -8.56 6.14
N TYR A 97 14.28 -7.56 5.80
CA TYR A 97 14.05 -6.19 6.23
C TYR A 97 12.72 -5.62 5.69
N ILE A 98 12.50 -5.69 4.39
CA ILE A 98 11.28 -5.15 3.77
C ILE A 98 10.03 -5.88 4.28
N THR A 99 10.09 -7.19 4.47
CA THR A 99 8.96 -7.96 4.98
C THR A 99 8.55 -7.51 6.39
N LEU A 100 9.52 -7.30 7.28
CA LEU A 100 9.24 -6.86 8.66
C LEU A 100 8.66 -5.44 8.71
N ILE A 101 9.17 -4.53 7.90
CA ILE A 101 8.65 -3.16 7.80
C ILE A 101 7.24 -3.12 7.21
N ASN A 102 6.92 -4.01 6.29
CA ASN A 102 5.60 -4.04 5.67
C ASN A 102 4.48 -4.45 6.63
N ILE A 103 4.78 -5.12 7.75
CA ILE A 103 3.74 -5.49 8.73
C ILE A 103 3.01 -4.26 9.30
N PRO A 104 3.68 -3.28 9.92
CA PRO A 104 3.00 -2.07 10.40
C PRO A 104 2.44 -1.22 9.25
N LEU A 105 3.09 -1.20 8.09
CA LEU A 105 2.60 -0.45 6.93
C LEU A 105 1.31 -1.04 6.35
N ALA A 106 1.10 -2.34 6.44
CA ALA A 106 -0.16 -2.98 6.04
C ALA A 106 -1.34 -2.46 6.87
N LEU A 107 -1.15 -2.22 8.17
CA LEU A 107 -2.18 -1.61 9.02
C LEU A 107 -2.47 -0.17 8.60
N SER A 108 -1.44 0.61 8.28
CA SER A 108 -1.59 1.97 7.77
C SER A 108 -2.37 2.00 6.44
N SER A 109 -2.05 1.11 5.52
CA SER A 109 -2.75 1.02 4.22
C SER A 109 -4.20 0.56 4.38
N ALA A 110 -4.49 -0.34 5.31
CA ALA A 110 -5.84 -0.76 5.63
C ALA A 110 -6.67 0.39 6.20
N THR A 111 -6.12 1.16 7.14
CA THR A 111 -6.76 2.37 7.68
C THR A 111 -7.04 3.40 6.58
N SER A 112 -6.05 3.69 5.75
CA SER A 112 -6.19 4.59 4.60
C SER A 112 -7.31 4.15 3.66
N SER A 113 -7.33 2.88 3.28
CA SER A 113 -8.34 2.32 2.36
C SER A 113 -9.75 2.34 2.94
N ALA A 114 -9.89 2.13 4.25
CA ALA A 114 -11.19 2.16 4.93
C ALA A 114 -11.78 3.58 4.99
N MET A 115 -10.94 4.60 5.11
CA MET A 115 -11.37 5.99 5.23
C MET A 115 -11.61 6.69 3.88
N MET A 116 -11.01 6.21 2.79
CA MET A 116 -11.13 6.82 1.46
C MET A 116 -12.58 7.12 1.04
N PRO A 117 -13.55 6.17 1.10
CA PRO A 117 -14.91 6.43 0.62
C PRO A 117 -15.66 7.47 1.46
N GLU A 118 -15.39 7.54 2.76
CA GLU A 118 -16.00 8.53 3.65
C GLU A 118 -15.46 9.93 3.35
N ILE A 119 -14.14 10.08 3.24
CA ILE A 119 -13.50 11.35 2.89
C ILE A 119 -13.97 11.84 1.53
N ALA A 120 -14.01 10.96 0.51
CA ALA A 120 -14.49 11.30 -0.83
C ALA A 120 -15.94 11.81 -0.81
N THR A 121 -16.81 11.12 -0.08
CA THR A 121 -18.23 11.49 0.02
C THR A 121 -18.43 12.87 0.67
N ARG A 122 -17.73 13.16 1.77
CA ARG A 122 -17.79 14.46 2.46
C ARG A 122 -17.20 15.57 1.60
N PHE A 123 -16.12 15.28 0.90
CA PHE A 123 -15.48 16.24 -0.01
C PHE A 123 -16.42 16.66 -1.16
N ILE A 124 -17.13 15.70 -1.78
CA ILE A 124 -18.11 15.95 -2.85
C ILE A 124 -19.29 16.80 -2.32
N LYS A 125 -19.68 16.61 -1.06
CA LYS A 125 -20.74 17.40 -0.42
C LYS A 125 -20.30 18.78 0.05
N ASN A 126 -19.03 19.18 -0.15
CA ASN A 126 -18.40 20.39 0.35
C ASN A 126 -18.36 20.49 1.90
N GLU A 127 -18.47 19.38 2.60
CA GLU A 127 -18.34 19.26 4.05
C GLU A 127 -16.84 19.18 4.44
N TYR A 128 -16.06 20.21 4.12
CA TYR A 128 -14.61 20.20 4.28
C TYR A 128 -14.13 20.07 5.73
N LYS A 129 -14.89 20.64 6.68
CA LYS A 129 -14.56 20.55 8.10
C LYS A 129 -14.63 19.10 8.59
N GLU A 130 -15.71 18.41 8.26
CA GLU A 130 -15.90 17.02 8.63
C GLU A 130 -14.93 16.07 7.89
N ALA A 131 -14.59 16.40 6.64
CA ALA A 131 -13.56 15.67 5.90
C ALA A 131 -12.18 15.80 6.59
N ASN A 132 -11.81 17.01 7.05
CA ASN A 132 -10.56 17.23 7.78
C ASN A 132 -10.53 16.52 9.13
N GLU A 133 -11.66 16.50 9.86
CA GLU A 133 -11.77 15.76 11.12
C GLU A 133 -11.48 14.26 10.90
N LYS A 134 -12.03 13.68 9.84
CA LYS A 134 -11.78 12.28 9.48
C LYS A 134 -10.34 12.02 9.05
N ILE A 135 -9.73 12.93 8.32
CA ILE A 135 -8.32 12.84 7.95
C ILE A 135 -7.44 12.85 9.21
N ASN A 136 -7.71 13.77 10.14
CA ASN A 136 -6.97 13.85 11.40
C ASN A 136 -7.15 12.59 12.26
N GLU A 137 -8.36 12.05 12.35
CA GLU A 137 -8.64 10.78 13.03
C GLU A 137 -7.80 9.63 12.44
N GLY A 138 -7.72 9.53 11.11
CA GLY A 138 -6.90 8.53 10.44
C GLY A 138 -5.41 8.69 10.68
N ILE A 139 -4.91 9.91 10.65
CA ILE A 139 -3.51 10.20 10.94
C ILE A 139 -3.20 9.82 12.39
N GLN A 140 -4.04 10.22 13.35
CA GLN A 140 -3.87 9.90 14.77
C GLN A 140 -3.86 8.40 15.01
N LEU A 141 -4.82 7.66 14.43
CA LEU A 141 -4.90 6.21 14.57
C LEU A 141 -3.66 5.53 13.99
N THR A 142 -3.22 5.96 12.81
CA THR A 142 -2.04 5.40 12.16
C THR A 142 -0.77 5.68 12.96
N MET A 143 -0.59 6.90 13.45
CA MET A 143 0.57 7.25 14.29
C MET A 143 0.56 6.49 15.61
N PHE A 144 -0.61 6.34 16.23
CA PHE A 144 -0.77 5.58 17.47
C PHE A 144 -0.35 4.11 17.30
N LEU A 145 -0.54 3.52 16.12
CA LEU A 145 -0.11 2.15 15.83
C LEU A 145 1.36 2.08 15.36
N CYS A 146 1.76 2.99 14.48
CA CYS A 146 3.08 2.91 13.81
C CYS A 146 4.23 3.38 14.70
N ILE A 147 4.01 4.34 15.61
CA ILE A 147 5.08 4.80 16.51
C ILE A 147 5.54 3.67 17.47
N PRO A 148 4.64 3.01 18.25
CA PRO A 148 5.08 1.90 19.09
C PRO A 148 5.60 0.71 18.28
N ALA A 149 5.06 0.44 17.08
CA ALA A 149 5.58 -0.58 16.21
C ALA A 149 7.02 -0.28 15.75
N ALA A 150 7.31 0.96 15.36
CA ALA A 150 8.65 1.38 14.97
C ALA A 150 9.65 1.26 16.12
N VAL A 151 9.27 1.69 17.33
CA VAL A 151 10.09 1.54 18.52
C VAL A 151 10.32 0.06 18.86
N GLY A 152 9.25 -0.76 18.77
CA GLY A 152 9.36 -2.20 18.99
C GLY A 152 10.30 -2.88 18.00
N LEU A 153 10.20 -2.54 16.71
CA LEU A 153 11.11 -3.04 15.67
C LEU A 153 12.55 -2.59 15.90
N ALA A 154 12.78 -1.35 16.39
CA ALA A 154 14.11 -0.87 16.70
C ALA A 154 14.74 -1.62 17.87
N VAL A 155 14.02 -1.73 18.99
CA VAL A 155 14.53 -2.36 20.22
C VAL A 155 14.72 -3.87 20.04
N LEU A 156 13.81 -4.51 19.34
CA LEU A 156 13.82 -5.96 19.11
C LEU A 156 14.44 -6.35 17.76
N ALA A 157 15.15 -5.45 17.08
CA ALA A 157 15.70 -5.68 15.76
C ALA A 157 16.52 -6.97 15.66
N PHE A 158 17.50 -7.14 16.54
CA PHE A 158 18.38 -8.33 16.55
C PHE A 158 17.65 -9.60 17.02
N PRO A 159 16.88 -9.59 18.13
CA PRO A 159 16.11 -10.78 18.54
C PRO A 159 15.12 -11.24 17.48
N ILE A 160 14.36 -10.32 16.90
CA ILE A 160 13.34 -10.66 15.89
C ILE A 160 13.99 -11.28 14.66
N THR A 161 15.04 -10.66 14.11
CA THR A 161 15.72 -11.19 12.92
C THR A 161 16.33 -12.56 13.20
N LYS A 162 16.92 -12.77 14.37
CA LYS A 162 17.54 -14.05 14.74
C LYS A 162 16.51 -15.17 14.94
N VAL A 163 15.33 -14.86 15.47
CA VAL A 163 14.26 -15.85 15.71
C VAL A 163 13.54 -16.19 14.42
N LEU A 164 13.17 -15.18 13.64
CA LEU A 164 12.40 -15.39 12.41
C LEU A 164 13.26 -15.88 11.24
N PHE A 165 14.51 -15.43 11.19
CA PHE A 165 15.45 -15.74 10.11
C PHE A 165 16.79 -16.25 10.67
N PRO A 166 16.86 -17.48 11.19
CA PRO A 166 18.07 -18.03 11.80
C PRO A 166 19.30 -18.05 10.89
N SER A 167 19.08 -18.07 9.56
CA SER A 167 20.12 -18.03 8.54
C SER A 167 20.59 -16.61 8.17
N SER A 168 19.95 -15.56 8.71
CA SER A 168 20.32 -14.18 8.44
C SER A 168 21.60 -13.79 9.17
N GLY A 169 22.41 -12.95 8.53
CA GLY A 169 23.56 -12.31 9.17
C GLY A 169 23.17 -11.20 10.13
N THR A 170 24.16 -10.54 10.70
CA THR A 170 23.96 -9.34 11.56
C THR A 170 23.43 -8.14 10.76
N LEU A 171 23.57 -8.16 9.45
CA LEU A 171 23.15 -7.09 8.54
C LEU A 171 21.64 -6.83 8.63
N SER A 172 20.82 -7.89 8.66
CA SER A 172 19.36 -7.76 8.78
C SER A 172 18.91 -7.01 10.02
N GLY A 173 19.55 -7.28 11.17
CA GLY A 173 19.29 -6.57 12.43
C GLY A 173 19.70 -5.10 12.38
N GLN A 174 20.85 -4.79 11.77
CA GLN A 174 21.32 -3.42 11.59
C GLN A 174 20.41 -2.64 10.63
N LEU A 175 19.97 -3.25 9.53
CA LEU A 175 19.03 -2.65 8.59
C LEU A 175 17.68 -2.37 9.26
N LEU A 176 17.19 -3.30 10.07
CA LEU A 176 15.92 -3.13 10.78
C LEU A 176 16.01 -2.03 11.83
N LEU A 177 17.11 -1.94 12.58
CA LEU A 177 17.35 -0.87 13.54
C LEU A 177 17.38 0.50 12.86
N ALA A 178 18.20 0.65 11.82
CA ALA A 178 18.32 1.91 11.08
C ALA A 178 17.03 2.29 10.33
N GLY A 179 16.34 1.27 9.78
CA GLY A 179 15.16 1.46 8.97
C GLY A 179 13.85 1.59 9.77
N SER A 180 13.85 1.34 11.08
CA SER A 180 12.62 1.44 11.89
C SER A 180 11.98 2.84 11.86
N ILE A 181 12.79 3.88 11.78
CA ILE A 181 12.31 5.26 11.66
C ILE A 181 11.56 5.50 10.34
N THR A 182 11.91 4.80 9.27
CA THR A 182 11.24 4.92 7.97
C THR A 182 9.79 4.42 8.01
N VAL A 183 9.45 3.55 8.96
CA VAL A 183 8.08 3.07 9.16
C VAL A 183 7.12 4.22 9.44
N ILE A 184 7.52 5.18 10.29
CA ILE A 184 6.69 6.33 10.66
C ILE A 184 6.44 7.22 9.44
N PHE A 185 7.49 7.56 8.70
CA PHE A 185 7.36 8.42 7.52
C PHE A 185 6.61 7.72 6.38
N SER A 186 6.83 6.42 6.19
CA SER A 186 6.12 5.65 5.17
C SER A 186 4.65 5.47 5.50
N ALA A 187 4.30 5.31 6.77
CA ALA A 187 2.91 5.26 7.22
C ALA A 187 2.20 6.60 6.97
N LEU A 188 2.85 7.73 7.30
CA LEU A 188 2.31 9.05 7.03
C LEU A 188 2.14 9.30 5.53
N SER A 189 3.12 8.91 4.72
CA SER A 189 3.04 8.95 3.26
C SER A 189 1.85 8.14 2.73
N THR A 190 1.64 6.93 3.26
CA THR A 190 0.54 6.04 2.84
C THR A 190 -0.82 6.67 3.08
N ILE A 191 -1.04 7.26 4.26
CA ILE A 191 -2.30 7.97 4.57
C ILE A 191 -2.48 9.19 3.68
N THR A 192 -1.44 10.02 3.53
CA THR A 192 -1.50 11.22 2.70
C THR A 192 -1.81 10.88 1.25
N ASN A 193 -1.20 9.82 0.72
CA ASN A 193 -1.47 9.32 -0.63
C ASN A 193 -2.94 8.86 -0.77
N GLY A 194 -3.47 8.16 0.23
CA GLY A 194 -4.88 7.76 0.25
C GLY A 194 -5.84 8.95 0.28
N VAL A 195 -5.55 9.97 1.07
CA VAL A 195 -6.35 11.21 1.10
C VAL A 195 -6.33 11.91 -0.26
N LEU A 196 -5.16 12.08 -0.89
CA LEU A 196 -5.04 12.70 -2.20
C LEU A 196 -5.80 11.93 -3.29
N GLN A 197 -5.81 10.60 -3.21
CA GLN A 197 -6.63 9.76 -4.10
C GLN A 197 -8.12 9.95 -3.84
N ALA A 198 -8.55 10.01 -2.56
CA ALA A 198 -9.95 10.19 -2.18
C ALA A 198 -10.54 11.51 -2.68
N ILE A 199 -9.76 12.60 -2.66
CA ILE A 199 -10.20 13.93 -3.15
C ILE A 199 -10.00 14.10 -4.68
N GLY A 200 -9.63 13.05 -5.40
CA GLY A 200 -9.46 13.09 -6.87
C GLY A 200 -8.21 13.81 -7.36
N LYS A 201 -7.29 14.18 -6.47
CA LYS A 201 -6.02 14.84 -6.81
C LYS A 201 -4.85 13.88 -6.94
N ALA A 202 -5.11 12.68 -7.45
CA ALA A 202 -4.09 11.65 -7.65
C ALA A 202 -2.91 12.12 -8.53
N CYS A 203 -3.14 13.06 -9.46
CA CYS A 203 -2.07 13.62 -10.30
C CYS A 203 -0.98 14.36 -9.50
N LEU A 204 -1.30 14.93 -8.34
CA LEU A 204 -0.31 15.56 -7.46
C LEU A 204 0.66 14.52 -6.86
N LEU A 205 0.22 13.28 -6.74
CA LEU A 205 1.04 12.15 -6.29
C LEU A 205 2.20 11.85 -7.24
N TYR A 206 1.98 12.05 -8.55
CA TYR A 206 2.97 11.77 -9.59
C TYR A 206 3.97 12.91 -9.80
N THR A 207 3.66 14.11 -9.33
CA THR A 207 4.54 15.27 -9.42
C THR A 207 5.41 15.49 -8.18
N SER A 208 5.03 14.88 -7.05
CA SER A 208 5.85 14.91 -5.82
C SER A 208 6.87 13.77 -5.87
N PRO A 209 8.18 14.07 -5.70
CA PRO A 209 9.18 13.03 -5.56
C PRO A 209 8.83 12.22 -4.31
N SER A 210 8.43 10.96 -4.51
CA SER A 210 8.20 10.03 -3.40
C SER A 210 9.53 9.84 -2.67
N PRO A 211 9.63 10.16 -1.38
CA PRO A 211 10.82 9.85 -0.61
C PRO A 211 10.93 8.31 -0.55
N ARG A 212 12.02 7.81 -1.06
CA ARG A 212 12.45 6.42 -0.91
C ARG A 212 13.19 6.25 0.39
#